data_ce98a2b75fe78294eba7a8ca0e430970
#
_entry.id   ce98a2b75fe78294eba7a8ca0e430970
#
_cell.length_a   1.000
_cell.length_b   1.000
_cell.length_c   1.000
_cell.angle_alpha   90.00
_cell.angle_beta   90.00
_cell.angle_gamma   90.00
#
_symmetry.space_group_name_H-M   'P 1'
#
loop_
_entity.id
_entity.type
_entity.pdbx_description
1 polymer ?
#
loop_
_entity_poly.entity_id
_entity_poly.type
_entity_poly.pdbx_seq_one_letter_code
_entity_poly.pdbx_strand_id
1 'polypeptide(L)'
;MEDVPKFKVPDKNERLDAIGPISDLPENTLKKILSSADNYHNPIPTPSKDDWLSEHSEKGQTFSQFLSVNSNKNLDKNKTIYINPLQKMEDNFLKNCLLYCRTFFYPMKMEIINLASLKSLNIESRINEETNKIQYNARDTNSKMSELVPDDAQCVLSILLDDLYPKEE
;
A
#
# COMPACT_ATOMS: atom_id res chain seq x y z
N MET A 1 -0.43 29.20 8.66
CA MET A 1 -1.18 28.14 7.96
C MET A 1 -0.64 28.15 6.55
N GLU A 2 0.13 27.12 6.17
CA GLU A 2 0.51 26.95 4.77
C GLU A 2 -0.77 26.61 3.99
N ASP A 3 -0.99 27.33 2.87
CA ASP A 3 -2.12 27.06 1.98
C ASP A 3 -1.98 25.61 1.46
N VAL A 4 -2.85 24.74 1.94
CA VAL A 4 -2.96 23.38 1.40
C VAL A 4 -3.33 23.52 -0.07
N PRO A 5 -2.49 23.07 -1.01
CA PRO A 5 -2.79 23.24 -2.43
C PRO A 5 -4.11 22.52 -2.75
N LYS A 6 -5.05 23.30 -3.34
CA LYS A 6 -6.35 22.76 -3.74
C LYS A 6 -6.15 21.64 -4.76
N PHE A 7 -6.86 20.56 -4.58
CA PHE A 7 -6.90 19.46 -5.56
C PHE A 7 -7.20 20.00 -6.95
N LYS A 8 -6.37 19.64 -7.92
CA LYS A 8 -6.51 19.98 -9.33
C LYS A 8 -6.55 18.69 -10.15
N VAL A 9 -7.56 18.53 -10.98
CA VAL A 9 -7.60 17.41 -11.94
C VAL A 9 -6.41 17.56 -12.89
N PRO A 10 -5.54 16.54 -13.01
CA PRO A 10 -4.36 16.60 -13.87
C PRO A 10 -4.75 16.76 -15.35
N ASP A 11 -4.02 17.58 -16.06
CA ASP A 11 -4.18 17.72 -17.51
C ASP A 11 -3.61 16.51 -18.27
N LYS A 12 -3.73 16.52 -19.60
CA LYS A 12 -3.28 15.39 -20.43
C LYS A 12 -1.78 15.15 -20.34
N ASN A 13 -0.98 16.21 -20.26
CA ASN A 13 0.49 16.08 -20.22
C ASN A 13 0.93 15.59 -18.85
N GLU A 14 0.36 16.11 -17.77
CA GLU A 14 0.60 15.64 -16.41
C GLU A 14 0.27 14.13 -16.27
N ARG A 15 -0.81 13.66 -16.91
CA ARG A 15 -1.17 12.23 -16.94
C ARG A 15 -0.17 11.38 -17.73
N LEU A 16 0.30 11.89 -18.88
CA LEU A 16 1.33 11.20 -19.68
C LEU A 16 2.65 11.09 -18.93
N ASP A 17 3.07 12.15 -18.26
CA ASP A 17 4.29 12.14 -17.44
C ASP A 17 4.19 11.16 -16.25
N ALA A 18 3.01 11.03 -15.66
CA ALA A 18 2.76 10.07 -14.58
C ALA A 18 2.79 8.61 -15.06
N ILE A 19 2.25 8.33 -16.25
CA ILE A 19 2.18 6.96 -16.81
C ILE A 19 3.55 6.52 -17.35
N GLY A 20 4.35 7.45 -17.88
CA GLY A 20 5.64 7.18 -18.51
C GLY A 20 5.55 6.86 -20.00
N PRO A 21 6.60 6.25 -20.60
CA PRO A 21 6.66 5.97 -22.03
C PRO A 21 5.56 4.97 -22.44
N ILE A 22 4.70 5.42 -23.33
CA ILE A 22 3.55 4.63 -23.85
C ILE A 22 3.63 4.38 -25.35
N SER A 23 4.75 4.77 -25.98
CA SER A 23 4.98 4.64 -27.41
C SER A 23 4.81 3.22 -27.95
N ASP A 24 5.11 2.23 -27.11
CA ASP A 24 5.10 0.81 -27.49
C ASP A 24 3.75 0.13 -27.26
N LEU A 25 2.76 0.87 -26.74
CA LEU A 25 1.44 0.33 -26.51
C LEU A 25 0.58 0.41 -27.80
N PRO A 26 -0.27 -0.60 -28.05
CA PRO A 26 -1.23 -0.54 -29.13
C PRO A 26 -2.13 0.70 -29.06
N GLU A 27 -2.45 1.31 -30.19
CA GLU A 27 -3.24 2.55 -30.27
C GLU A 27 -4.58 2.48 -29.53
N ASN A 28 -5.26 1.34 -29.60
CA ASN A 28 -6.52 1.11 -28.89
C ASN A 28 -6.35 1.09 -27.36
N THR A 29 -5.22 0.60 -26.87
CA THR A 29 -4.86 0.62 -25.43
C THR A 29 -4.57 2.04 -25.00
N LEU A 30 -3.82 2.79 -25.78
CA LEU A 30 -3.55 4.21 -25.56
C LEU A 30 -4.83 5.04 -25.49
N LYS A 31 -5.74 4.83 -26.44
CA LYS A 31 -7.04 5.51 -26.43
C LYS A 31 -7.81 5.22 -25.16
N LYS A 32 -7.81 3.99 -24.66
CA LYS A 32 -8.49 3.60 -23.41
C LYS A 32 -7.86 4.23 -22.17
N ILE A 33 -6.53 4.26 -22.12
CA ILE A 33 -5.80 4.85 -20.98
C ILE A 33 -5.97 6.37 -20.94
N LEU A 34 -5.97 7.03 -22.09
CA LEU A 34 -5.99 8.48 -22.18
C LEU A 34 -7.40 9.07 -22.32
N SER A 35 -8.39 8.27 -22.71
CA SER A 35 -9.75 8.77 -22.88
C SER A 35 -10.46 8.86 -21.53
N SER A 36 -10.82 10.09 -21.18
CA SER A 36 -11.72 10.32 -20.05
C SER A 36 -13.20 9.97 -20.39
N ALA A 37 -13.46 9.55 -21.61
CA ALA A 37 -14.82 9.29 -22.10
C ALA A 37 -15.27 7.84 -21.90
N ASP A 38 -14.37 6.92 -21.57
CA ASP A 38 -14.74 5.54 -21.26
C ASP A 38 -15.19 5.43 -19.82
N ASN A 39 -16.34 4.81 -19.60
CA ASN A 39 -16.95 4.54 -18.28
C ASN A 39 -16.05 3.73 -17.30
N TYR A 40 -14.86 3.34 -17.74
CA TYR A 40 -13.89 2.57 -16.93
C TYR A 40 -12.94 3.44 -16.11
N HIS A 41 -12.77 4.73 -16.46
CA HIS A 41 -11.83 5.65 -15.82
C HIS A 41 -12.46 7.03 -15.61
N ASN A 42 -13.54 7.05 -14.83
CA ASN A 42 -14.10 8.34 -14.43
C ASN A 42 -13.06 9.12 -13.63
N PRO A 43 -12.86 10.41 -13.90
CA PRO A 43 -12.02 11.26 -13.07
C PRO A 43 -12.47 11.18 -11.63
N ILE A 44 -11.51 11.15 -10.70
CA ILE A 44 -11.82 11.27 -9.27
C ILE A 44 -12.57 12.60 -9.07
N PRO A 45 -13.73 12.60 -8.43
CA PRO A 45 -14.45 13.83 -8.15
C PRO A 45 -13.61 14.74 -7.25
N THR A 46 -13.87 16.04 -7.28
CA THR A 46 -13.22 16.97 -6.34
C THR A 46 -13.45 16.47 -4.91
N PRO A 47 -12.39 16.28 -4.11
CA PRO A 47 -12.50 15.78 -2.75
C PRO A 47 -13.44 16.64 -1.89
N SER A 48 -14.29 16.01 -1.12
CA SER A 48 -15.12 16.66 -0.12
C SER A 48 -14.30 17.00 1.13
N LYS A 49 -14.87 17.78 2.04
CA LYS A 49 -14.17 18.24 3.26
C LYS A 49 -13.62 17.10 4.13
N ASP A 50 -14.25 15.92 4.09
CA ASP A 50 -13.88 14.78 4.93
C ASP A 50 -12.99 13.75 4.18
N ASP A 51 -12.65 14.04 2.92
CA ASP A 51 -11.77 13.17 2.14
C ASP A 51 -10.31 13.49 2.43
N TRP A 52 -9.47 12.46 2.50
CA TRP A 52 -8.03 12.59 2.77
C TRP A 52 -7.35 13.66 1.92
N LEU A 53 -7.59 13.67 0.61
CA LEU A 53 -6.97 14.64 -0.32
C LEU A 53 -7.43 16.09 -0.14
N SER A 54 -8.52 16.35 0.61
CA SER A 54 -8.93 17.71 0.96
C SER A 54 -8.15 18.30 2.12
N GLU A 55 -7.68 17.42 3.02
CA GLU A 55 -6.96 17.80 4.24
C GLU A 55 -5.44 17.63 4.08
N HIS A 56 -5.01 16.72 3.21
CA HIS A 56 -3.61 16.36 3.01
C HIS A 56 -3.21 16.51 1.55
N SER A 57 -2.28 17.42 1.30
CA SER A 57 -1.72 17.57 -0.04
C SER A 57 -0.70 16.47 -0.31
N GLU A 58 -1.01 15.61 -1.26
CA GLU A 58 -0.05 14.63 -1.76
C GLU A 58 0.60 15.12 -3.05
N LYS A 59 1.93 15.16 -3.06
CA LYS A 59 2.68 15.47 -4.28
C LYS A 59 2.63 14.25 -5.19
N GLY A 60 2.09 14.44 -6.40
CA GLY A 60 2.15 13.43 -7.45
C GLY A 60 3.60 13.07 -7.78
N GLN A 61 3.79 11.86 -8.32
CA GLN A 61 5.08 11.37 -8.78
C GLN A 61 5.00 11.01 -10.26
N THR A 62 5.96 11.48 -11.05
CA THR A 62 6.08 11.03 -12.44
C THR A 62 6.74 9.65 -12.50
N PHE A 63 6.54 8.93 -13.60
CA PHE A 63 7.20 7.64 -13.83
C PHE A 63 8.73 7.75 -13.76
N SER A 64 9.31 8.80 -14.31
CA SER A 64 10.76 9.04 -14.24
C SER A 64 11.26 9.27 -12.82
N GLN A 65 10.51 10.01 -12.01
CA GLN A 65 10.82 10.19 -10.59
C GLN A 65 10.72 8.86 -9.83
N PHE A 66 9.66 8.07 -10.07
CA PHE A 66 9.52 6.73 -9.50
C PHE A 66 10.74 5.86 -9.82
N LEU A 67 11.17 5.81 -11.07
CA LEU A 67 12.33 5.02 -11.48
C LEU A 67 13.64 5.50 -10.83
N SER A 68 13.80 6.82 -10.62
CA SER A 68 15.02 7.37 -10.03
C SER A 68 15.15 7.10 -8.53
N VAL A 69 14.03 7.08 -7.82
CA VAL A 69 13.99 6.87 -6.35
C VAL A 69 13.93 5.40 -5.99
N ASN A 70 13.35 4.56 -6.84
CA ASN A 70 13.11 3.16 -6.52
C ASN A 70 14.38 2.32 -6.77
N SER A 71 15.20 2.17 -5.73
CA SER A 71 16.40 1.33 -5.76
C SER A 71 16.08 -0.18 -5.81
N ASN A 72 14.89 -0.58 -5.40
CA ASN A 72 14.41 -1.98 -5.45
C ASN A 72 13.84 -2.35 -6.82
N LYS A 73 14.57 -1.99 -7.87
CA LYS A 73 14.12 -2.15 -9.28
C LYS A 73 13.91 -3.59 -9.72
N ASN A 74 14.42 -4.56 -8.98
CA ASN A 74 14.29 -5.96 -9.31
C ASN A 74 13.58 -6.69 -8.17
N LEU A 75 12.32 -7.06 -8.41
CA LEU A 75 11.72 -8.14 -7.65
C LEU A 75 12.64 -9.37 -7.86
N ASP A 76 13.41 -9.71 -6.84
CA ASP A 76 14.25 -10.91 -6.89
C ASP A 76 13.32 -12.12 -6.78
N LYS A 77 13.18 -12.84 -7.90
CA LYS A 77 12.33 -14.05 -7.97
C LYS A 77 12.77 -15.15 -7.02
N ASN A 78 14.00 -15.08 -6.50
CA ASN A 78 14.52 -16.02 -5.51
C ASN A 78 14.09 -15.64 -4.08
N LYS A 79 13.57 -14.43 -3.88
CA LYS A 79 13.07 -14.00 -2.58
C LYS A 79 11.61 -14.33 -2.39
N THR A 80 11.22 -14.49 -1.12
CA THR A 80 9.88 -14.89 -0.71
C THR A 80 9.14 -13.69 -0.13
N ILE A 81 7.86 -13.54 -0.46
CA ILE A 81 6.95 -12.65 0.26
C ILE A 81 6.30 -13.46 1.36
N TYR A 82 6.48 -13.05 2.60
CA TYR A 82 5.91 -13.72 3.75
C TYR A 82 4.64 -13.04 4.25
N ILE A 83 3.65 -13.85 4.65
CA ILE A 83 2.46 -13.39 5.37
C ILE A 83 2.65 -13.80 6.83
N ASN A 84 2.73 -12.82 7.74
CA ASN A 84 2.86 -13.05 9.16
C ASN A 84 1.58 -12.63 9.91
N PRO A 85 0.75 -13.57 10.39
CA PRO A 85 -0.38 -13.24 11.25
C PRO A 85 0.12 -12.83 12.64
N LEU A 86 -0.17 -11.59 13.06
CA LEU A 86 0.23 -11.07 14.37
C LEU A 86 -0.64 -11.62 15.52
N GLN A 87 -1.75 -12.25 15.21
CA GLN A 87 -2.67 -12.88 16.17
C GLN A 87 -3.30 -14.13 15.57
N LYS A 88 -3.96 -14.93 16.39
CA LYS A 88 -4.67 -16.14 15.93
C LYS A 88 -5.76 -15.75 14.95
N MET A 89 -5.72 -16.34 13.77
CA MET A 89 -6.72 -16.17 12.71
C MET A 89 -7.26 -17.52 12.27
N GLU A 90 -8.43 -17.50 11.62
CA GLU A 90 -9.00 -18.72 11.05
C GLU A 90 -8.17 -19.23 9.88
N ASP A 91 -7.96 -20.55 9.82
CA ASP A 91 -7.14 -21.18 8.78
C ASP A 91 -7.66 -20.88 7.37
N ASN A 92 -8.99 -20.85 7.19
CA ASN A 92 -9.60 -20.55 5.89
C ASN A 92 -9.34 -19.09 5.47
N PHE A 93 -9.37 -18.16 6.43
CA PHE A 93 -9.02 -16.76 6.14
C PHE A 93 -7.58 -16.65 5.65
N LEU A 94 -6.62 -17.22 6.36
CA LEU A 94 -5.20 -17.20 5.97
C LEU A 94 -4.95 -17.89 4.64
N LYS A 95 -5.59 -19.02 4.37
CA LYS A 95 -5.51 -19.70 3.06
C LYS A 95 -6.03 -18.83 1.92
N ASN A 96 -7.15 -18.14 2.13
CA ASN A 96 -7.70 -17.24 1.13
C ASN A 96 -6.80 -16.02 0.90
N CYS A 97 -6.25 -15.42 1.95
CA CYS A 97 -5.26 -14.36 1.85
C CYS A 97 -4.04 -14.82 1.04
N LEU A 98 -3.50 -16.00 1.35
CA LEU A 98 -2.36 -16.55 0.65
C LEU A 98 -2.67 -16.80 -0.84
N LEU A 99 -3.84 -17.37 -1.16
CA LEU A 99 -4.27 -17.61 -2.54
C LEU A 99 -4.40 -16.30 -3.32
N TYR A 100 -5.07 -15.31 -2.73
CA TYR A 100 -5.22 -13.99 -3.31
C TYR A 100 -3.88 -13.33 -3.60
N CYS A 101 -3.01 -13.30 -2.60
CA CYS A 101 -1.67 -12.71 -2.74
C CYS A 101 -0.81 -13.46 -3.77
N ARG A 102 -0.85 -14.79 -3.80
CA ARG A 102 -0.14 -15.59 -4.83
C ARG A 102 -0.60 -15.26 -6.24
N THR A 103 -1.88 -15.00 -6.42
CA THR A 103 -2.43 -14.61 -7.72
C THR A 103 -1.99 -13.19 -8.11
N PHE A 104 -2.04 -12.26 -7.15
CA PHE A 104 -1.69 -10.86 -7.37
C PHE A 104 -0.20 -10.64 -7.61
N PHE A 105 0.66 -11.32 -6.84
CA PHE A 105 2.11 -11.16 -6.91
C PHE A 105 2.82 -12.23 -7.78
N TYR A 106 2.07 -12.95 -8.60
CA TYR A 106 2.69 -13.92 -9.52
C TYR A 106 3.80 -13.26 -10.35
N PRO A 107 4.98 -13.89 -10.53
CA PRO A 107 5.39 -15.26 -10.14
C PRO A 107 6.15 -15.33 -8.80
N MET A 108 5.99 -14.41 -7.87
CA MET A 108 6.69 -14.40 -6.59
C MET A 108 6.30 -15.59 -5.71
N LYS A 109 7.29 -16.17 -5.03
CA LYS A 109 7.04 -17.17 -3.98
C LYS A 109 6.38 -16.50 -2.78
N MET A 110 5.34 -17.12 -2.25
CA MET A 110 4.63 -16.60 -1.07
C MET A 110 4.35 -17.72 -0.07
N GLU A 111 4.61 -17.43 1.20
CA GLU A 111 4.44 -18.38 2.30
C GLU A 111 3.86 -17.68 3.53
N ILE A 112 3.15 -18.46 4.37
CA ILE A 112 2.77 -18.03 5.70
C ILE A 112 3.92 -18.37 6.66
N ILE A 113 4.30 -17.41 7.49
CA ILE A 113 5.34 -17.55 8.50
C ILE A 113 4.82 -17.06 9.86
N ASN A 114 5.30 -17.65 10.94
CA ASN A 114 5.00 -17.20 12.29
C ASN A 114 6.28 -16.60 12.91
N LEU A 115 6.57 -15.35 12.61
CA LEU A 115 7.75 -14.65 13.16
C LEU A 115 7.50 -14.16 14.57
N ALA A 116 6.36 -13.51 14.78
CA ALA A 116 6.01 -12.92 16.05
C ALA A 116 4.50 -12.74 16.19
N SER A 117 4.04 -12.59 17.42
CA SER A 117 2.67 -12.22 17.76
C SER A 117 2.64 -10.84 18.43
N LEU A 118 1.48 -10.18 18.48
CA LEU A 118 1.30 -8.93 19.23
C LEU A 118 1.82 -9.04 20.65
N LYS A 119 1.53 -10.17 21.30
CA LYS A 119 1.95 -10.42 22.69
C LYS A 119 3.46 -10.52 22.83
N SER A 120 4.16 -11.17 21.89
CA SER A 120 5.61 -11.32 21.95
C SER A 120 6.35 -10.03 21.60
N LEU A 121 5.76 -9.19 20.75
CA LEU A 121 6.33 -7.92 20.33
C LEU A 121 6.16 -6.82 21.36
N ASN A 122 5.25 -6.97 22.31
CA ASN A 122 4.94 -5.91 23.31
C ASN A 122 4.73 -4.54 22.66
N ILE A 123 3.82 -4.49 21.66
CA ILE A 123 3.54 -3.28 20.87
C ILE A 123 2.78 -2.27 21.73
N GLU A 124 3.16 -1.00 21.60
CA GLU A 124 2.44 0.10 22.20
C GLU A 124 0.98 0.11 21.73
N SER A 125 0.04 0.26 22.67
CA SER A 125 -1.38 0.22 22.37
C SER A 125 -2.16 1.25 23.18
N ARG A 126 -3.32 1.64 22.69
CA ARG A 126 -4.27 2.52 23.37
C ARG A 126 -5.70 1.99 23.21
N ILE A 127 -6.63 2.53 23.99
CA ILE A 127 -8.05 2.33 23.77
C ILE A 127 -8.56 3.53 22.97
N ASN A 128 -9.26 3.28 21.88
CA ASN A 128 -9.98 4.31 21.15
C ASN A 128 -11.20 4.73 21.96
N GLU A 129 -11.29 6.00 22.34
CA GLU A 129 -12.34 6.53 23.21
C GLU A 129 -13.74 6.46 22.60
N GLU A 130 -13.84 6.55 21.27
CA GLU A 130 -15.12 6.52 20.56
C GLU A 130 -15.66 5.10 20.39
N THR A 131 -14.79 4.15 20.06
CA THR A 131 -15.19 2.76 19.75
C THR A 131 -15.00 1.81 20.92
N ASN A 132 -14.30 2.23 21.96
CA ASN A 132 -13.87 1.43 23.11
C ASN A 132 -13.10 0.15 22.71
N LYS A 133 -12.40 0.20 21.55
CA LYS A 133 -11.57 -0.89 21.04
C LYS A 133 -10.09 -0.58 21.22
N ILE A 134 -9.29 -1.65 21.33
CA ILE A 134 -7.85 -1.53 21.34
C ILE A 134 -7.32 -1.12 19.99
N GLN A 135 -6.35 -0.21 19.98
CA GLN A 135 -5.59 0.18 18.79
C GLN A 135 -4.10 0.00 19.06
N TYR A 136 -3.35 -0.44 18.06
CA TYR A 136 -1.90 -0.63 18.16
C TYR A 136 -1.16 0.44 17.39
N ASN A 137 0.00 0.87 17.90
CA ASN A 137 0.84 1.86 17.25
C ASN A 137 1.44 1.28 15.95
N ALA A 138 1.09 1.85 14.81
CA ALA A 138 1.55 1.39 13.50
C ALA A 138 3.06 1.49 13.32
N ARG A 139 3.68 2.59 13.81
CA ARG A 139 5.12 2.81 13.71
C ARG A 139 5.91 1.82 14.59
N ASP A 140 5.45 1.60 15.82
CA ASP A 140 6.06 0.63 16.75
C ASP A 140 5.96 -0.79 16.18
N THR A 141 4.79 -1.15 15.64
CA THR A 141 4.56 -2.43 14.95
C THR A 141 5.56 -2.64 13.82
N ASN A 142 5.68 -1.66 12.91
CA ASN A 142 6.58 -1.75 11.77
C ASN A 142 8.06 -1.79 12.21
N SER A 143 8.45 -0.99 13.20
CA SER A 143 9.81 -0.98 13.72
C SER A 143 10.22 -2.35 14.26
N LYS A 144 9.40 -2.93 15.14
CA LYS A 144 9.68 -4.24 15.73
C LYS A 144 9.64 -5.38 14.73
N MET A 145 8.74 -5.30 13.76
CA MET A 145 8.68 -6.30 12.69
C MET A 145 9.88 -6.22 11.74
N SER A 146 10.43 -5.03 11.50
CA SER A 146 11.59 -4.87 10.62
C SER A 146 12.85 -5.59 11.14
N GLU A 147 12.97 -5.78 12.44
CA GLU A 147 14.07 -6.50 13.10
C GLU A 147 13.98 -8.04 12.88
N LEU A 148 12.81 -8.53 12.49
CA LEU A 148 12.53 -9.96 12.35
C LEU A 148 12.43 -10.42 10.90
N VAL A 149 12.65 -9.52 9.95
CA VAL A 149 12.55 -9.84 8.51
C VAL A 149 13.61 -10.87 8.13
N PRO A 150 13.23 -12.04 7.56
CA PRO A 150 14.20 -13.03 7.11
C PRO A 150 15.08 -12.51 5.96
N ASP A 151 16.33 -12.98 5.87
CA ASP A 151 17.29 -12.55 4.85
C ASP A 151 16.83 -12.87 3.42
N ASP A 152 16.05 -13.93 3.26
CA ASP A 152 15.47 -14.35 1.98
C ASP A 152 14.12 -13.69 1.69
N ALA A 153 13.65 -12.79 2.56
CA ALA A 153 12.40 -12.07 2.34
C ALA A 153 12.55 -10.95 1.31
N GLN A 154 11.61 -10.87 0.37
CA GLN A 154 11.37 -9.66 -0.41
C GLN A 154 10.66 -8.60 0.45
N CYS A 155 9.66 -9.05 1.19
CA CYS A 155 8.97 -8.29 2.24
C CYS A 155 8.18 -9.24 3.15
N VAL A 156 7.72 -8.70 4.29
CA VAL A 156 6.81 -9.37 5.21
C VAL A 156 5.52 -8.56 5.29
N LEU A 157 4.39 -9.20 4.98
CA LEU A 157 3.04 -8.65 5.12
C LEU A 157 2.47 -9.11 6.47
N SER A 158 2.50 -8.24 7.46
CA SER A 158 1.91 -8.55 8.77
C SER A 158 0.42 -8.26 8.76
N ILE A 159 -0.39 -9.26 9.18
CA ILE A 159 -1.85 -9.14 9.25
C ILE A 159 -2.27 -8.96 10.71
N LEU A 160 -3.06 -7.92 10.94
CA LEU A 160 -3.67 -7.58 12.21
C LEU A 160 -5.18 -7.41 12.00
N LEU A 161 -6.02 -7.92 12.91
CA LEU A 161 -7.48 -7.78 12.87
C LEU A 161 -7.97 -6.62 13.73
N ASP A 162 -7.13 -6.14 14.64
CA ASP A 162 -7.41 -4.95 15.44
C ASP A 162 -7.00 -3.68 14.69
N ASP A 163 -7.42 -2.55 15.17
CA ASP A 163 -7.19 -1.26 14.57
C ASP A 163 -5.76 -0.75 14.82
N LEU A 164 -5.27 0.10 13.93
CA LEU A 164 -3.98 0.76 14.04
C LEU A 164 -4.17 2.27 14.20
N TYR A 165 -3.29 2.90 14.96
CA TYR A 165 -3.22 4.35 15.01
C TYR A 165 -1.82 4.84 14.61
N PRO A 166 -1.72 5.98 13.90
CA PRO A 166 -0.45 6.63 13.65
C PRO A 166 0.09 7.21 14.96
N LYS A 167 1.40 7.33 15.08
CA LYS A 167 1.99 8.11 16.17
C LYS A 167 1.68 9.57 15.90
N GLU A 168 1.01 10.24 16.83
CA GLU A 168 0.87 11.68 16.81
C GLU A 168 2.26 12.30 16.99
N GLU A 169 2.62 13.22 16.09
CA GLU A 169 3.87 13.99 16.15
C GLU A 169 3.78 15.14 17.15
#